data_741c7d6b90b55763a64adcb02f6e3951
#
_entry.id   741c7d6b90b55763a64adcb02f6e3951
#
_cell.length_a   1.000
_cell.length_b   1.000
_cell.length_c   1.000
_cell.angle_alpha   90.00
_cell.angle_beta   90.00
_cell.angle_gamma   90.00
#
_symmetry.space_group_name_H-M   'P 1'
#
loop_
_entity.id
_entity.type
_entity.pdbx_description
1 polymer ?
#
loop_
_entity_poly.entity_id
_entity_poly.type
_entity_poly.pdbx_seq_one_letter_code
_entity_poly.pdbx_strand_id
1 'polypeptide(L)'
;IVGKRNAKDLKQTVVSAARYAIVGRPAVIPVRVDDFGSEAKGDATVHLRVDGADKGVREVPLGKETPIPVLVAHGGENVVEIEAAPGPSELTLENNRAVATISGVRDRLRVMLVSGEPHAGERVWRNLLKADPSVDLVHFTILRPPDKQDATPIDELSLIAFPTRQLFDEKLASFDLVIFDRYSERGILPLAYYENLASYVENGGALLVSAGPEYAQEMSIYRTPLAAVLPAQPTGEVVQQGYKPTVTQTGFAHPVTRDLPGGNEGNKPPTWGRWFRLIGAEKVSGETVMSGPGDKPLLVLDHVGKGRVAELLSDQPWLWARGFEGGGPQAELLRRLAHWLMKEPELEEERLSANIADGKIVVERRSMAQDVAPVSLTQPSGKKSQLTLKKVEPGVWRAAADADELGLYRLTDGKLTAVAAAGPLNPKEVADMRATDAILDAPAQATGGSVHWLVDGLPGIRRVTPNSRTFGSDWIGLRANGAYRVTSVEQQALLPPWLALVLLVGAVLFAWRMEGR
;
A
#
# COMPACT_ATOMS: atom_id res chain seq x y z
N ILE A 1 -33.44 29.23 6.01
CA ILE A 1 -32.32 28.70 5.22
C ILE A 1 -31.55 29.86 4.63
N VAL A 2 -30.25 29.82 4.76
CA VAL A 2 -29.31 30.79 4.15
C VAL A 2 -28.76 30.16 2.88
N GLY A 3 -28.74 30.90 1.75
CA GLY A 3 -28.18 30.42 0.50
C GLY A 3 -29.07 30.76 -0.72
N LYS A 4 -28.58 30.43 -1.90
CA LYS A 4 -29.33 30.59 -3.14
C LYS A 4 -30.24 29.39 -3.35
N ARG A 5 -31.55 29.65 -3.61
CA ARG A 5 -32.42 28.62 -4.20
C ARG A 5 -31.85 28.24 -5.56
N ASN A 6 -31.85 26.97 -5.89
CA ASN A 6 -31.39 26.46 -7.20
C ASN A 6 -29.90 26.73 -7.47
N ALA A 7 -29.05 26.63 -6.47
CA ALA A 7 -27.61 26.59 -6.71
C ALA A 7 -27.27 25.39 -7.61
N LYS A 8 -26.56 25.65 -8.70
CA LYS A 8 -26.08 24.59 -9.62
C LYS A 8 -24.87 23.93 -9.04
N ASP A 9 -24.80 22.61 -9.15
CA ASP A 9 -23.69 21.85 -8.62
C ASP A 9 -23.60 20.47 -9.30
N LEU A 10 -22.40 19.97 -9.51
CA LEU A 10 -22.14 18.58 -9.86
C LEU A 10 -21.67 17.84 -8.61
N LYS A 11 -22.11 16.63 -8.45
CA LYS A 11 -21.70 15.78 -7.34
C LYS A 11 -21.26 14.44 -7.86
N GLN A 12 -20.03 14.08 -7.57
CA GLN A 12 -19.53 12.76 -7.84
C GLN A 12 -19.60 11.88 -6.59
N THR A 13 -20.06 10.65 -6.79
CA THR A 13 -20.17 9.66 -5.73
C THR A 13 -19.59 8.34 -6.20
N VAL A 14 -18.66 7.77 -5.43
CA VAL A 14 -18.34 6.36 -5.51
C VAL A 14 -19.41 5.61 -4.72
N VAL A 15 -20.26 4.86 -5.40
CA VAL A 15 -21.39 4.16 -4.78
C VAL A 15 -20.90 3.05 -3.85
N SER A 16 -19.90 2.29 -4.31
CA SER A 16 -19.18 1.31 -3.50
C SER A 16 -17.82 1.03 -4.15
N ALA A 17 -16.84 0.64 -3.35
CA ALA A 17 -15.59 0.13 -3.87
C ALA A 17 -15.28 -1.19 -3.17
N ALA A 18 -14.76 -2.16 -3.92
CA ALA A 18 -14.25 -3.39 -3.33
C ALA A 18 -13.06 -3.03 -2.42
N ARG A 19 -13.10 -3.49 -1.16
CA ARG A 19 -11.97 -3.25 -0.23
C ARG A 19 -10.72 -4.00 -0.63
N TYR A 20 -10.86 -5.13 -1.32
CA TYR A 20 -9.78 -5.99 -1.76
C TYR A 20 -9.97 -6.38 -3.21
N ALA A 21 -8.90 -6.49 -3.96
CA ALA A 21 -8.90 -7.03 -5.32
C ALA A 21 -7.56 -7.71 -5.63
N ILE A 22 -7.59 -8.64 -6.58
CA ILE A 22 -6.40 -9.39 -6.97
C ILE A 22 -5.50 -8.51 -7.83
N VAL A 23 -4.23 -8.43 -7.49
CA VAL A 23 -3.21 -7.71 -8.29
C VAL A 23 -3.16 -8.27 -9.71
N GLY A 24 -3.06 -7.37 -10.69
CA GLY A 24 -3.08 -7.73 -12.11
C GLY A 24 -4.48 -7.95 -12.69
N ARG A 25 -5.54 -7.87 -11.87
CA ARG A 25 -6.93 -7.96 -12.33
C ARG A 25 -7.67 -6.62 -12.18
N PRO A 26 -8.64 -6.32 -13.06
CA PRO A 26 -9.45 -5.13 -12.92
C PRO A 26 -10.44 -5.28 -11.75
N ALA A 27 -10.46 -4.30 -10.86
CA ALA A 27 -11.54 -4.08 -9.90
C ALA A 27 -12.57 -3.14 -10.53
N VAL A 28 -13.85 -3.39 -10.27
CA VAL A 28 -14.93 -2.55 -10.78
C VAL A 28 -15.36 -1.57 -9.69
N ILE A 29 -15.31 -0.28 -10.00
CA ILE A 29 -15.77 0.79 -9.12
C ILE A 29 -17.03 1.41 -9.75
N PRO A 30 -18.20 1.23 -9.15
CA PRO A 30 -19.41 1.91 -9.59
C PRO A 30 -19.37 3.39 -9.19
N VAL A 31 -19.46 4.25 -10.18
CA VAL A 31 -19.39 5.70 -10.06
C VAL A 31 -20.70 6.31 -10.55
N ARG A 32 -21.17 7.34 -9.87
CA ARG A 32 -22.33 8.12 -10.26
C ARG A 32 -21.97 9.61 -10.19
N VAL A 33 -22.32 10.35 -11.25
CA VAL A 33 -22.23 11.81 -11.30
C VAL A 33 -23.64 12.36 -11.38
N ASP A 34 -24.04 13.11 -10.37
CA ASP A 34 -25.35 13.76 -10.31
C ASP A 34 -25.20 15.25 -10.65
N ASP A 35 -26.02 15.74 -11.55
CA ASP A 35 -26.14 17.16 -11.86
C ASP A 35 -27.36 17.74 -11.16
N PHE A 36 -27.15 18.76 -10.37
CA PHE A 36 -28.20 19.45 -9.63
C PHE A 36 -28.42 20.85 -10.20
N GLY A 37 -29.42 20.97 -11.04
CA GLY A 37 -29.95 22.26 -11.48
C GLY A 37 -29.42 22.82 -12.79
N SER A 38 -28.49 22.18 -13.49
CA SER A 38 -28.02 22.67 -14.79
C SER A 38 -28.88 22.19 -15.96
N GLU A 39 -29.83 21.24 -15.73
CA GLU A 39 -30.60 20.58 -16.81
C GLU A 39 -29.70 19.96 -17.90
N ALA A 40 -28.42 19.73 -17.57
CA ALA A 40 -27.47 19.13 -18.49
C ALA A 40 -27.94 17.72 -18.86
N LYS A 41 -28.16 17.51 -20.14
CA LYS A 41 -28.45 16.18 -20.71
C LYS A 41 -27.17 15.72 -21.38
N GLY A 42 -26.66 14.58 -20.97
CA GLY A 42 -25.46 14.02 -21.60
C GLY A 42 -24.59 13.26 -20.62
N ASP A 43 -23.33 13.17 -20.96
CA ASP A 43 -22.33 12.45 -20.22
C ASP A 43 -21.40 13.44 -19.50
N ALA A 44 -20.94 13.10 -18.31
CA ALA A 44 -19.90 13.81 -17.59
C ALA A 44 -18.54 13.21 -17.94
N THR A 45 -17.59 14.06 -18.24
CA THR A 45 -16.19 13.66 -18.46
C THR A 45 -15.52 13.44 -17.11
N VAL A 46 -15.00 12.24 -16.88
CA VAL A 46 -14.37 11.83 -15.61
C VAL A 46 -12.92 11.45 -15.82
N HIS A 47 -12.01 12.10 -15.12
CA HIS A 47 -10.60 11.76 -15.07
C HIS A 47 -10.33 10.67 -14.04
N LEU A 48 -9.58 9.65 -14.43
CA LEU A 48 -9.17 8.55 -13.57
C LEU A 48 -7.68 8.61 -13.28
N ARG A 49 -7.29 8.56 -12.01
CA ARG A 49 -5.89 8.39 -11.58
C ARG A 49 -5.79 7.22 -10.60
N VAL A 50 -4.68 6.50 -10.67
CA VAL A 50 -4.33 5.44 -9.72
C VAL A 50 -2.95 5.75 -9.18
N ASP A 51 -2.83 5.87 -7.86
CA ASP A 51 -1.58 6.24 -7.15
C ASP A 51 -0.94 7.53 -7.70
N GLY A 52 -1.80 8.48 -8.09
CA GLY A 52 -1.40 9.74 -8.70
C GLY A 52 -1.06 9.67 -10.19
N ALA A 53 -0.94 8.48 -10.76
CA ALA A 53 -0.69 8.29 -12.18
C ALA A 53 -1.98 8.40 -13.00
N ASP A 54 -1.95 9.19 -14.08
CA ASP A 54 -3.11 9.35 -14.98
C ASP A 54 -3.40 8.03 -15.73
N LYS A 55 -4.66 7.61 -15.69
CA LYS A 55 -5.21 6.44 -16.39
C LYS A 55 -6.23 6.81 -17.48
N GLY A 56 -6.27 8.11 -17.82
CA GLY A 56 -7.09 8.65 -18.89
C GLY A 56 -8.48 9.08 -18.45
N VAL A 57 -9.33 9.31 -19.42
CA VAL A 57 -10.66 9.91 -19.27
C VAL A 57 -11.74 8.89 -19.59
N ARG A 58 -12.90 9.01 -18.95
CA ARG A 58 -14.10 8.20 -19.18
C ARG A 58 -15.32 9.11 -19.26
N GLU A 59 -16.26 8.76 -20.12
CA GLU A 59 -17.58 9.40 -20.19
C GLU A 59 -18.57 8.61 -19.32
N VAL A 60 -19.27 9.30 -18.43
CA VAL A 60 -20.20 8.73 -17.46
C VAL A 60 -21.56 9.42 -17.63
N PRO A 61 -22.63 8.68 -17.97
CA PRO A 61 -23.97 9.24 -18.07
C PRO A 61 -24.44 9.85 -16.74
N LEU A 62 -24.91 11.09 -16.78
CA LEU A 62 -25.41 11.79 -15.61
C LEU A 62 -26.58 11.04 -14.96
N GLY A 63 -26.56 10.98 -13.63
CA GLY A 63 -27.59 10.35 -12.82
C GLY A 63 -27.63 8.82 -12.87
N LYS A 64 -26.71 8.17 -13.62
CA LYS A 64 -26.65 6.72 -13.73
C LYS A 64 -25.39 6.18 -13.08
N GLU A 65 -25.54 5.05 -12.42
CA GLU A 65 -24.40 4.29 -11.90
C GLU A 65 -23.66 3.62 -13.07
N THR A 66 -22.38 3.92 -13.21
CA THR A 66 -21.53 3.41 -14.29
C THR A 66 -20.34 2.66 -13.71
N PRO A 67 -20.14 1.38 -14.07
CA PRO A 67 -19.02 0.60 -13.60
C PRO A 67 -17.73 1.01 -14.32
N ILE A 68 -16.72 1.48 -13.57
CA ILE A 68 -15.40 1.82 -14.09
C ILE A 68 -14.42 0.70 -13.72
N PRO A 69 -13.85 -0.03 -14.69
CA PRO A 69 -12.80 -1.01 -14.42
C PRO A 69 -11.47 -0.30 -14.14
N VAL A 70 -10.85 -0.64 -13.03
CA VAL A 70 -9.56 -0.11 -12.59
C VAL A 70 -8.59 -1.26 -12.38
N LEU A 71 -7.47 -1.27 -13.08
CA LEU A 71 -6.44 -2.27 -12.89
C LEU A 71 -5.72 -2.04 -11.56
N VAL A 72 -5.76 -3.03 -10.67
CA VAL A 72 -4.99 -3.05 -9.42
C VAL A 72 -3.55 -3.43 -9.75
N ALA A 73 -2.66 -2.46 -9.71
CA ALA A 73 -1.31 -2.62 -10.26
C ALA A 73 -0.35 -3.32 -9.28
N HIS A 74 -0.55 -3.15 -7.96
CA HIS A 74 0.38 -3.67 -6.96
C HIS A 74 -0.33 -4.14 -5.68
N GLY A 75 0.39 -4.90 -4.86
CA GLY A 75 -0.05 -5.29 -3.52
C GLY A 75 -0.11 -4.09 -2.57
N GLY A 76 -0.93 -4.20 -1.53
CA GLY A 76 -1.17 -3.10 -0.59
C GLY A 76 -2.20 -2.09 -1.11
N GLU A 77 -2.17 -0.88 -0.58
CA GLU A 77 -3.15 0.16 -0.91
C GLU A 77 -2.91 0.74 -2.31
N ASN A 78 -3.92 0.66 -3.16
CA ASN A 78 -4.02 1.37 -4.43
C ASN A 78 -5.06 2.49 -4.24
N VAL A 79 -4.64 3.73 -4.39
CA VAL A 79 -5.50 4.92 -4.24
C VAL A 79 -6.05 5.30 -5.59
N VAL A 80 -7.36 5.17 -5.75
CA VAL A 80 -8.07 5.50 -6.99
C VAL A 80 -8.77 6.84 -6.82
N GLU A 81 -8.34 7.82 -7.58
CA GLU A 81 -9.00 9.13 -7.68
C GLU A 81 -9.85 9.17 -8.94
N ILE A 82 -11.05 9.66 -8.77
CA ILE A 82 -12.02 9.85 -9.83
C ILE A 82 -12.52 11.28 -9.71
N GLU A 83 -12.32 12.09 -10.75
CA GLU A 83 -12.61 13.53 -10.75
C GLU A 83 -13.45 13.90 -11.96
N ALA A 84 -14.68 14.40 -11.73
CA ALA A 84 -15.52 14.93 -12.80
C ALA A 84 -15.01 16.30 -13.26
N ALA A 85 -15.02 16.53 -14.56
CA ALA A 85 -14.68 17.83 -15.11
C ALA A 85 -15.68 18.88 -14.62
N PRO A 86 -15.23 20.12 -14.33
CA PRO A 86 -16.10 21.18 -13.87
C PRO A 86 -17.23 21.49 -14.86
N GLY A 87 -18.46 21.60 -14.34
CA GLY A 87 -19.59 22.12 -15.07
C GLY A 87 -19.66 23.65 -15.05
N PRO A 88 -20.58 24.22 -15.82
CA PRO A 88 -20.77 25.67 -15.80
C PRO A 88 -21.43 26.13 -14.49
N SER A 89 -20.84 27.10 -13.81
CA SER A 89 -21.40 27.78 -12.64
C SER A 89 -21.64 26.91 -11.40
N GLU A 90 -20.72 26.00 -11.09
CA GLU A 90 -20.78 25.17 -9.90
C GLU A 90 -20.59 25.95 -8.59
N LEU A 91 -21.20 25.45 -7.53
CA LEU A 91 -21.10 26.00 -6.20
C LEU A 91 -19.71 25.70 -5.58
N THR A 92 -19.22 24.48 -5.80
CA THR A 92 -17.91 24.02 -5.35
C THR A 92 -17.34 22.97 -6.32
N LEU A 93 -16.01 22.85 -6.36
CA LEU A 93 -15.32 21.79 -7.10
C LEU A 93 -14.86 20.64 -6.21
N GLU A 94 -15.04 20.76 -4.89
CA GLU A 94 -14.52 19.78 -3.93
C GLU A 94 -15.31 18.47 -3.96
N ASN A 95 -16.61 18.52 -4.30
CA ASN A 95 -17.46 17.35 -4.43
C ASN A 95 -17.47 16.73 -5.85
N ASN A 96 -16.70 17.29 -6.78
CA ASN A 96 -16.45 16.70 -8.09
C ASN A 96 -15.42 15.58 -8.04
N ARG A 97 -14.80 15.35 -6.91
CA ARG A 97 -13.78 14.32 -6.71
C ARG A 97 -14.23 13.31 -5.67
N ALA A 98 -14.02 12.05 -6.00
CA ALA A 98 -14.16 10.94 -5.07
C ALA A 98 -12.92 10.08 -5.08
N VAL A 99 -12.55 9.57 -3.92
CA VAL A 99 -11.37 8.71 -3.74
C VAL A 99 -11.81 7.37 -3.16
N ALA A 100 -11.31 6.30 -3.76
CA ALA A 100 -11.48 4.95 -3.27
C ALA A 100 -10.11 4.32 -2.99
N THR A 101 -10.00 3.57 -1.90
CA THR A 101 -8.81 2.79 -1.60
C THR A 101 -9.12 1.32 -1.79
N ILE A 102 -8.32 0.63 -2.61
CA ILE A 102 -8.45 -0.80 -2.87
C ILE A 102 -7.16 -1.48 -2.40
N SER A 103 -7.27 -2.40 -1.45
CA SER A 103 -6.12 -3.21 -1.05
C SER A 103 -5.89 -4.31 -2.09
N GLY A 104 -4.79 -4.19 -2.83
CA GLY A 104 -4.31 -5.21 -3.75
C GLY A 104 -3.82 -6.43 -2.98
N VAL A 105 -4.46 -7.56 -3.20
CA VAL A 105 -4.04 -8.85 -2.65
C VAL A 105 -3.40 -9.64 -3.77
N ARG A 106 -2.16 -10.07 -3.57
CA ARG A 106 -1.53 -11.00 -4.51
C ARG A 106 -2.13 -12.38 -4.34
N ASP A 107 -2.38 -13.04 -5.43
CA ASP A 107 -2.56 -14.49 -5.44
C ASP A 107 -1.27 -15.15 -4.92
N ARG A 108 -1.34 -16.40 -4.47
CA ARG A 108 -0.12 -17.08 -4.00
C ARG A 108 0.92 -17.09 -5.09
N LEU A 109 2.13 -16.63 -4.76
CA LEU A 109 3.28 -16.61 -5.66
C LEU A 109 3.74 -18.03 -5.92
N ARG A 110 3.71 -18.46 -7.15
CA ARG A 110 4.07 -19.85 -7.53
C ARG A 110 5.57 -19.93 -7.78
N VAL A 111 6.25 -20.71 -6.95
CA VAL A 111 7.70 -20.92 -7.02
C VAL A 111 7.99 -22.35 -7.43
N MET A 112 8.81 -22.52 -8.45
CA MET A 112 9.36 -23.81 -8.84
C MET A 112 10.81 -23.92 -8.36
N LEU A 113 11.08 -24.88 -7.45
CA LEU A 113 12.42 -25.20 -6.97
C LEU A 113 12.88 -26.49 -7.60
N VAL A 114 14.00 -26.44 -8.33
CA VAL A 114 14.62 -27.63 -8.95
C VAL A 114 16.02 -27.80 -8.33
N SER A 115 16.17 -28.81 -7.48
CA SER A 115 17.46 -29.18 -6.90
C SER A 115 18.15 -30.24 -7.72
N GLY A 116 19.39 -29.96 -8.15
CA GLY A 116 20.18 -30.87 -9.01
C GLY A 116 20.66 -32.12 -8.29
N GLU A 117 20.83 -32.03 -6.97
CA GLU A 117 21.17 -33.17 -6.12
C GLU A 117 20.76 -32.90 -4.67
N PRO A 118 20.50 -33.95 -3.85
CA PRO A 118 20.18 -33.78 -2.45
C PRO A 118 21.36 -33.19 -1.66
N HIS A 119 21.15 -32.05 -1.00
CA HIS A 119 22.15 -31.43 -0.12
C HIS A 119 21.50 -30.61 1.02
N ALA A 120 22.32 -30.10 1.93
CA ALA A 120 21.80 -29.37 3.10
C ALA A 120 21.09 -28.07 2.74
N GLY A 121 21.51 -27.36 1.69
CA GLY A 121 20.94 -26.12 1.20
C GLY A 121 19.54 -26.27 0.63
N GLU A 122 19.26 -27.37 -0.08
CA GLU A 122 17.92 -27.72 -0.60
C GLU A 122 16.85 -27.64 0.49
N ARG A 123 17.12 -28.23 1.65
CA ARG A 123 16.18 -28.21 2.79
C ARG A 123 15.92 -26.81 3.31
N VAL A 124 16.94 -25.95 3.25
CA VAL A 124 16.83 -24.55 3.70
C VAL A 124 15.91 -23.78 2.75
N TRP A 125 16.13 -23.89 1.44
CA TRP A 125 15.23 -23.31 0.43
C TRP A 125 13.81 -23.81 0.59
N ARG A 126 13.61 -25.12 0.61
CA ARG A 126 12.29 -25.72 0.76
C ARG A 126 11.56 -25.24 2.03
N ASN A 127 12.26 -25.26 3.17
CA ASN A 127 11.64 -24.88 4.44
C ASN A 127 11.29 -23.40 4.48
N LEU A 128 12.16 -22.53 3.95
CA LEU A 128 11.92 -21.09 3.86
C LEU A 128 10.69 -20.78 3.01
N LEU A 129 10.66 -21.31 1.79
CA LEU A 129 9.57 -21.06 0.84
C LEU A 129 8.25 -21.68 1.29
N LYS A 130 8.29 -22.86 1.90
CA LYS A 130 7.09 -23.54 2.42
C LYS A 130 6.53 -22.87 3.68
N ALA A 131 7.38 -22.19 4.47
CA ALA A 131 6.94 -21.46 5.65
C ALA A 131 6.30 -20.10 5.32
N ASP A 132 6.47 -19.62 4.08
CA ASP A 132 5.87 -18.36 3.64
C ASP A 132 4.43 -18.61 3.16
N PRO A 133 3.41 -18.06 3.84
CA PRO A 133 2.01 -18.27 3.48
C PRO A 133 1.62 -17.67 2.13
N SER A 134 2.42 -16.74 1.60
CA SER A 134 2.21 -16.11 0.29
C SER A 134 2.77 -16.96 -0.87
N VAL A 135 3.50 -18.04 -0.59
CA VAL A 135 4.17 -18.89 -1.58
C VAL A 135 3.44 -20.21 -1.77
N ASP A 136 3.25 -20.60 -3.04
CA ASP A 136 2.85 -21.94 -3.47
C ASP A 136 4.06 -22.62 -4.11
N LEU A 137 4.67 -23.55 -3.36
CA LEU A 137 5.94 -24.19 -3.74
C LEU A 137 5.72 -25.50 -4.47
N VAL A 138 6.24 -25.58 -5.70
CA VAL A 138 6.44 -26.83 -6.45
C VAL A 138 7.93 -27.19 -6.38
N HIS A 139 8.27 -28.32 -5.78
CA HIS A 139 9.66 -28.70 -5.53
C HIS A 139 9.97 -30.07 -6.13
N PHE A 140 11.07 -30.13 -6.88
CA PHE A 140 11.63 -31.35 -7.43
C PHE A 140 13.11 -31.46 -7.05
N THR A 141 13.52 -32.67 -6.62
CA THR A 141 14.92 -33.01 -6.42
C THR A 141 15.30 -34.12 -7.39
N ILE A 142 16.38 -33.93 -8.13
CA ILE A 142 16.90 -34.93 -9.06
C ILE A 142 17.70 -35.95 -8.26
N LEU A 143 17.07 -37.05 -7.96
CA LEU A 143 17.67 -38.11 -7.15
C LEU A 143 18.59 -39.03 -8.00
N ARG A 144 18.30 -39.18 -9.28
CA ARG A 144 19.03 -40.04 -10.20
C ARG A 144 19.20 -39.35 -11.54
N PRO A 145 20.39 -38.83 -11.84
CA PRO A 145 20.69 -38.34 -13.17
C PRO A 145 20.77 -39.48 -14.19
N PRO A 146 20.47 -39.23 -15.48
CA PRO A 146 20.43 -40.27 -16.54
C PRO A 146 21.75 -41.00 -16.77
N ASP A 147 22.87 -40.39 -16.44
CA ASP A 147 24.22 -40.93 -16.55
C ASP A 147 24.56 -41.97 -15.47
N LYS A 148 23.74 -42.07 -14.44
CA LYS A 148 23.91 -43.04 -13.36
C LYS A 148 23.21 -44.34 -13.72
N GLN A 149 23.90 -45.22 -14.41
CA GLN A 149 23.42 -46.59 -14.72
C GLN A 149 23.70 -47.52 -13.51
N ASP A 150 22.69 -47.71 -12.69
CA ASP A 150 22.63 -48.88 -11.81
C ASP A 150 21.61 -49.86 -12.40
N ALA A 151 21.79 -51.17 -12.13
CA ALA A 151 21.01 -52.23 -12.73
C ALA A 151 19.56 -52.32 -12.23
N THR A 152 19.06 -51.34 -11.48
CA THR A 152 17.71 -51.34 -10.92
C THR A 152 16.71 -50.78 -11.93
N PRO A 153 15.67 -51.50 -12.32
CA PRO A 153 14.61 -51.04 -13.20
C PRO A 153 13.90 -49.78 -12.60
N ILE A 154 13.50 -48.84 -13.45
CA ILE A 154 12.86 -47.57 -13.03
C ILE A 154 11.54 -47.84 -12.29
N ASP A 155 10.82 -48.88 -12.69
CA ASP A 155 9.52 -49.31 -12.14
C ASP A 155 9.65 -49.80 -10.68
N GLU A 156 10.82 -50.31 -10.28
CA GLU A 156 11.07 -50.77 -8.91
C GLU A 156 11.44 -49.65 -7.95
N LEU A 157 11.81 -48.46 -8.48
CA LEU A 157 12.28 -47.32 -7.67
C LEU A 157 11.14 -46.46 -7.15
N SER A 158 9.90 -46.68 -7.55
CA SER A 158 8.74 -45.83 -7.16
C SER A 158 8.99 -44.32 -7.32
N LEU A 159 9.84 -43.93 -8.27
CA LEU A 159 10.16 -42.53 -8.54
C LEU A 159 9.13 -41.93 -9.50
N ILE A 160 8.62 -40.77 -9.16
CA ILE A 160 7.78 -39.98 -10.07
C ILE A 160 8.69 -39.43 -11.16
N ALA A 161 8.39 -39.69 -12.42
CA ALA A 161 9.11 -39.10 -13.54
C ALA A 161 9.02 -37.58 -13.48
N PHE A 162 10.15 -36.89 -13.63
CA PHE A 162 10.18 -35.44 -13.65
C PHE A 162 9.41 -34.89 -14.86
N PRO A 163 8.29 -34.17 -14.67
CA PRO A 163 7.38 -33.81 -15.76
C PRO A 163 7.91 -32.60 -16.53
N THR A 164 9.06 -32.77 -17.21
CA THR A 164 9.82 -31.66 -17.84
C THR A 164 8.98 -30.87 -18.82
N ARG A 165 8.21 -31.53 -19.72
CA ARG A 165 7.36 -30.84 -20.68
C ARG A 165 6.29 -30.01 -20.00
N GLN A 166 5.61 -30.55 -19.00
CA GLN A 166 4.55 -29.83 -18.31
C GLN A 166 5.07 -28.59 -17.58
N LEU A 167 6.28 -28.66 -17.00
CA LEU A 167 6.86 -27.57 -16.20
C LEU A 167 7.56 -26.50 -17.03
N PHE A 168 8.33 -26.91 -18.06
CA PHE A 168 9.22 -26.02 -18.80
C PHE A 168 8.68 -25.62 -20.19
N ASP A 169 7.50 -26.11 -20.57
CA ASP A 169 6.80 -25.75 -21.80
C ASP A 169 5.36 -25.28 -21.48
N GLU A 170 4.49 -26.19 -21.03
CA GLU A 170 3.05 -25.92 -20.92
C GLU A 170 2.69 -24.95 -19.77
N LYS A 171 3.36 -25.01 -18.62
CA LYS A 171 3.02 -24.28 -17.39
C LYS A 171 4.09 -23.29 -16.90
N LEU A 172 5.19 -23.14 -17.62
CA LEU A 172 6.29 -22.27 -17.20
C LEU A 172 5.83 -20.83 -16.89
N ALA A 173 5.01 -20.26 -17.76
CA ALA A 173 4.47 -18.91 -17.59
C ALA A 173 3.54 -18.75 -16.38
N SER A 174 3.13 -19.85 -15.74
CA SER A 174 2.31 -19.80 -14.52
C SER A 174 3.12 -19.71 -13.22
N PHE A 175 4.44 -19.81 -13.31
CA PHE A 175 5.34 -19.59 -12.18
C PHE A 175 5.80 -18.12 -12.11
N ASP A 176 5.92 -17.59 -10.90
CA ASP A 176 6.46 -16.27 -10.64
C ASP A 176 7.98 -16.29 -10.47
N LEU A 177 8.52 -17.43 -10.00
CA LEU A 177 9.95 -17.64 -9.77
C LEU A 177 10.35 -19.09 -10.06
N VAL A 178 11.44 -19.26 -10.78
CA VAL A 178 12.13 -20.54 -10.96
C VAL A 178 13.48 -20.47 -10.23
N ILE A 179 13.76 -21.48 -9.41
CA ILE A 179 15.02 -21.61 -8.67
C ILE A 179 15.73 -22.89 -9.11
N PHE A 180 16.93 -22.73 -9.63
CA PHE A 180 17.87 -23.83 -9.81
C PHE A 180 18.87 -23.84 -8.66
N ASP A 181 18.82 -24.90 -7.85
CA ASP A 181 19.69 -25.07 -6.71
C ASP A 181 20.65 -26.24 -6.97
N ARG A 182 21.96 -25.96 -7.07
CA ARG A 182 23.00 -26.90 -7.43
C ARG A 182 22.65 -27.74 -8.66
N TYR A 183 22.10 -27.10 -9.66
CA TYR A 183 21.69 -27.75 -10.89
C TYR A 183 22.83 -27.83 -11.89
N SER A 184 22.99 -29.00 -12.52
CA SER A 184 23.93 -29.24 -13.62
C SER A 184 23.18 -29.80 -14.85
N GLU A 185 23.67 -29.45 -16.04
CA GLU A 185 23.17 -30.00 -17.29
C GLU A 185 23.69 -31.46 -17.45
N ARG A 186 22.81 -32.44 -17.34
CA ARG A 186 23.10 -33.89 -17.47
C ARG A 186 22.11 -34.57 -18.41
N GLY A 187 21.63 -33.86 -19.42
CA GLY A 187 20.65 -34.39 -20.39
C GLY A 187 19.24 -34.58 -19.81
N ILE A 188 18.94 -33.96 -18.67
CA ILE A 188 17.60 -34.06 -18.04
C ILE A 188 16.60 -33.15 -18.75
N LEU A 189 17.04 -31.93 -19.08
CA LEU A 189 16.25 -30.94 -19.82
C LEU A 189 16.77 -30.80 -21.25
N PRO A 190 15.94 -30.97 -22.28
CA PRO A 190 16.26 -30.61 -23.65
C PRO A 190 16.70 -29.13 -23.78
N LEU A 191 17.62 -28.82 -24.69
CA LEU A 191 18.13 -27.45 -24.89
C LEU A 191 17.03 -26.40 -25.13
N ALA A 192 15.95 -26.79 -25.83
CA ALA A 192 14.80 -25.91 -26.08
C ALA A 192 14.12 -25.42 -24.77
N TYR A 193 14.19 -26.16 -23.67
CA TYR A 193 13.60 -25.70 -22.42
C TYR A 193 14.42 -24.60 -21.73
N TYR A 194 15.73 -24.55 -21.97
CA TYR A 194 16.55 -23.42 -21.52
C TYR A 194 16.28 -22.17 -22.37
N GLU A 195 15.95 -22.31 -23.66
CA GLU A 195 15.48 -21.20 -24.50
C GLU A 195 14.11 -20.69 -24.01
N ASN A 196 13.20 -21.60 -23.65
CA ASN A 196 11.92 -21.22 -23.05
C ASN A 196 12.11 -20.47 -21.72
N LEU A 197 13.06 -20.89 -20.88
CA LEU A 197 13.39 -20.23 -19.62
C LEU A 197 13.98 -18.83 -19.85
N ALA A 198 14.89 -18.67 -20.83
CA ALA A 198 15.43 -17.36 -21.17
C ALA A 198 14.30 -16.42 -21.63
N SER A 199 13.44 -16.89 -22.54
CA SER A 199 12.27 -16.14 -23.00
C SER A 199 11.28 -15.84 -21.89
N TYR A 200 11.06 -16.76 -20.94
CA TYR A 200 10.24 -16.56 -19.76
C TYR A 200 10.76 -15.39 -18.91
N VAL A 201 12.08 -15.34 -18.67
CA VAL A 201 12.70 -14.25 -17.94
C VAL A 201 12.52 -12.93 -18.69
N GLU A 202 12.87 -12.87 -19.98
CA GLU A 202 12.75 -11.64 -20.80
C GLU A 202 11.31 -11.08 -20.80
N ASN A 203 10.32 -11.97 -20.76
CA ASN A 203 8.89 -11.62 -20.74
C ASN A 203 8.35 -11.25 -19.36
N GLY A 204 9.16 -11.35 -18.31
CA GLY A 204 8.78 -10.86 -16.99
C GLY A 204 8.83 -11.88 -15.86
N GLY A 205 9.22 -13.12 -16.13
CA GLY A 205 9.46 -14.14 -15.12
C GLY A 205 10.73 -13.87 -14.31
N ALA A 206 10.93 -14.63 -13.24
CA ALA A 206 12.11 -14.51 -12.40
C ALA A 206 12.89 -15.82 -12.31
N LEU A 207 14.21 -15.68 -12.28
CA LEU A 207 15.14 -16.81 -12.18
C LEU A 207 16.15 -16.59 -11.06
N LEU A 208 16.36 -17.62 -10.26
CA LEU A 208 17.45 -17.69 -9.28
C LEU A 208 18.31 -18.91 -9.55
N VAL A 209 19.60 -18.70 -9.67
CA VAL A 209 20.59 -19.78 -9.69
C VAL A 209 21.36 -19.76 -8.38
N SER A 210 21.21 -20.79 -7.55
CA SER A 210 22.02 -21.03 -6.35
C SER A 210 23.12 -22.02 -6.75
N ALA A 211 24.30 -21.46 -7.04
CA ALA A 211 25.41 -22.17 -7.68
C ALA A 211 26.18 -23.06 -6.70
N GLY A 212 26.40 -24.31 -7.11
CA GLY A 212 27.34 -25.22 -6.48
C GLY A 212 28.60 -25.40 -7.35
N PRO A 213 29.50 -26.33 -6.98
CA PRO A 213 30.72 -26.61 -7.76
C PRO A 213 30.47 -26.95 -9.22
N GLU A 214 29.31 -27.48 -9.52
CA GLU A 214 28.84 -27.87 -10.87
C GLU A 214 28.78 -26.66 -11.82
N TYR A 215 28.52 -25.48 -11.28
CA TYR A 215 28.47 -24.24 -12.05
C TYR A 215 29.81 -23.87 -12.69
N ALA A 216 30.93 -24.22 -12.03
CA ALA A 216 32.28 -24.00 -12.55
C ALA A 216 32.76 -25.09 -13.52
N GLN A 217 32.00 -26.17 -13.74
CA GLN A 217 32.41 -27.35 -14.50
C GLN A 217 31.82 -27.38 -15.93
N GLU A 218 32.19 -28.42 -16.68
CA GLU A 218 31.74 -28.59 -18.06
C GLU A 218 30.20 -28.72 -18.19
N MET A 219 29.55 -29.30 -17.19
CA MET A 219 28.09 -29.46 -17.14
C MET A 219 27.37 -28.27 -16.50
N SER A 220 27.98 -27.10 -16.55
CA SER A 220 27.37 -25.86 -16.04
C SER A 220 26.13 -25.48 -16.84
N ILE A 221 25.09 -25.05 -16.12
CA ILE A 221 23.89 -24.46 -16.73
C ILE A 221 24.24 -23.19 -17.55
N TYR A 222 25.34 -22.53 -17.27
CA TYR A 222 25.86 -21.40 -18.07
C TYR A 222 26.25 -21.80 -19.49
N ARG A 223 26.51 -23.09 -19.75
CA ARG A 223 26.84 -23.61 -21.10
C ARG A 223 25.60 -23.97 -21.93
N THR A 224 24.44 -23.63 -21.45
CA THR A 224 23.14 -23.80 -22.14
C THR A 224 22.67 -22.44 -22.69
N PRO A 225 21.60 -22.38 -23.50
CA PRO A 225 21.02 -21.13 -23.95
C PRO A 225 20.62 -20.17 -22.83
N LEU A 226 20.48 -20.65 -21.60
CA LEU A 226 20.17 -19.83 -20.43
C LEU A 226 21.26 -18.79 -20.10
N ALA A 227 22.51 -19.01 -20.57
CA ALA A 227 23.61 -18.03 -20.44
C ALA A 227 23.25 -16.63 -20.94
N ALA A 228 22.33 -16.51 -21.89
CA ALA A 228 21.90 -15.22 -22.42
C ALA A 228 21.27 -14.28 -21.38
N VAL A 229 20.76 -14.83 -20.27
CA VAL A 229 20.09 -14.09 -19.21
C VAL A 229 20.82 -14.16 -17.85
N LEU A 230 21.92 -14.90 -17.75
CA LEU A 230 22.68 -15.06 -16.51
C LEU A 230 23.71 -13.93 -16.34
N PRO A 231 23.72 -13.23 -15.18
CA PRO A 231 24.54 -12.05 -14.96
C PRO A 231 26.02 -12.34 -14.63
N ALA A 232 26.40 -13.59 -14.32
CA ALA A 232 27.78 -13.95 -13.97
C ALA A 232 28.28 -15.20 -14.67
N GLN A 233 29.40 -15.05 -15.38
CA GLN A 233 30.06 -16.14 -16.11
C GLN A 233 31.03 -16.89 -15.21
N PRO A 234 30.95 -18.22 -15.07
CA PRO A 234 31.91 -18.99 -14.28
C PRO A 234 33.30 -18.98 -14.90
N THR A 235 34.33 -18.82 -14.06
CA THR A 235 35.75 -18.85 -14.47
C THR A 235 36.36 -20.25 -14.45
N GLY A 236 35.65 -21.25 -13.97
CA GLY A 236 36.15 -22.60 -13.73
C GLY A 236 36.82 -22.76 -12.35
N GLU A 237 36.97 -21.68 -11.59
CA GLU A 237 37.55 -21.72 -10.25
C GLU A 237 36.49 -22.04 -9.19
N VAL A 238 36.87 -22.86 -8.19
CA VAL A 238 36.09 -23.04 -6.96
C VAL A 238 36.98 -22.69 -5.78
N VAL A 239 36.72 -21.56 -5.16
CA VAL A 239 37.45 -21.09 -3.99
C VAL A 239 36.98 -21.86 -2.77
N GLN A 240 37.89 -22.65 -2.16
CA GLN A 240 37.63 -23.46 -0.95
C GLN A 240 38.42 -22.93 0.23
N GLN A 241 37.99 -21.81 0.79
CA GLN A 241 38.58 -21.21 1.98
C GLN A 241 37.49 -20.55 2.84
N GLY A 242 37.75 -20.47 4.16
CA GLY A 242 36.82 -19.79 5.07
C GLY A 242 36.82 -18.28 4.85
N TYR A 243 35.68 -17.70 4.56
CA TYR A 243 35.51 -16.26 4.41
C TYR A 243 34.15 -15.80 4.98
N LYS A 244 34.06 -14.54 5.33
CA LYS A 244 32.80 -13.89 5.70
C LYS A 244 32.24 -13.16 4.48
N PRO A 245 31.02 -13.47 4.02
CA PRO A 245 30.36 -12.67 3.00
C PRO A 245 30.27 -11.19 3.41
N THR A 246 30.46 -10.28 2.48
CA THR A 246 30.38 -8.82 2.73
C THR A 246 29.37 -8.18 1.80
N VAL A 247 28.67 -7.14 2.29
CA VAL A 247 27.80 -6.30 1.47
C VAL A 247 28.67 -5.29 0.73
N THR A 248 28.48 -5.15 -0.56
CA THR A 248 29.21 -4.19 -1.40
C THR A 248 28.67 -2.77 -1.23
N GLN A 249 29.36 -1.77 -1.79
CA GLN A 249 28.87 -0.39 -1.81
C GLN A 249 27.49 -0.27 -2.47
N THR A 250 27.28 -0.98 -3.57
CA THR A 250 25.97 -1.07 -4.24
C THR A 250 24.95 -1.79 -3.36
N GLY A 251 25.38 -2.87 -2.69
CA GLY A 251 24.53 -3.66 -1.80
C GLY A 251 24.00 -2.89 -0.59
N PHE A 252 24.72 -1.88 -0.09
CA PHE A 252 24.19 -1.02 0.98
C PHE A 252 23.01 -0.17 0.53
N ALA A 253 22.90 0.13 -0.75
CA ALA A 253 21.76 0.86 -1.30
C ALA A 253 20.63 -0.07 -1.76
N HIS A 254 20.96 -1.34 -2.06
CA HIS A 254 20.01 -2.27 -2.65
C HIS A 254 19.05 -2.87 -1.61
N PRO A 255 17.73 -2.89 -1.82
CA PRO A 255 16.75 -3.32 -0.80
C PRO A 255 16.90 -4.78 -0.36
N VAL A 256 17.49 -5.65 -1.16
CA VAL A 256 17.75 -7.06 -0.79
C VAL A 256 18.80 -7.18 0.32
N THR A 257 19.86 -6.37 0.26
CA THR A 257 21.04 -6.51 1.15
C THR A 257 21.23 -5.36 2.13
N ARG A 258 20.50 -4.25 1.94
CA ARG A 258 20.53 -3.11 2.85
C ARG A 258 20.09 -3.52 4.25
N ASP A 259 20.78 -3.00 5.26
CA ASP A 259 20.44 -3.15 6.68
C ASP A 259 20.29 -4.62 7.12
N LEU A 260 21.02 -5.55 6.50
CA LEU A 260 21.05 -6.92 6.97
C LEU A 260 21.69 -6.97 8.36
N PRO A 261 21.01 -7.58 9.36
CA PRO A 261 21.52 -7.61 10.73
C PRO A 261 22.94 -8.19 10.83
N GLY A 262 23.84 -7.49 11.49
CA GLY A 262 25.24 -7.92 11.67
C GLY A 262 26.12 -7.76 10.43
N GLY A 263 25.66 -7.03 9.41
CA GLY A 263 26.45 -6.71 8.23
C GLY A 263 27.70 -5.88 8.52
N ASN A 264 28.56 -5.75 7.52
CA ASN A 264 29.75 -4.91 7.63
C ASN A 264 29.35 -3.43 7.74
N GLU A 265 30.01 -2.70 8.62
CA GLU A 265 29.86 -1.25 8.80
C GLU A 265 31.13 -0.54 8.35
N GLY A 266 31.12 0.04 7.15
CA GLY A 266 32.30 0.62 6.54
C GLY A 266 33.42 -0.43 6.42
N ASN A 267 34.56 -0.22 7.09
CA ASN A 267 35.68 -1.16 7.08
C ASN A 267 35.62 -2.26 8.17
N LYS A 268 34.60 -2.28 9.03
CA LYS A 268 34.45 -3.34 10.02
C LYS A 268 33.88 -4.60 9.34
N PRO A 269 34.48 -5.77 9.57
CA PRO A 269 33.97 -7.01 9.01
C PRO A 269 32.60 -7.35 9.62
N PRO A 270 31.74 -8.09 8.88
CA PRO A 270 30.45 -8.53 9.40
C PRO A 270 30.64 -9.49 10.59
N THR A 271 29.67 -9.53 11.48
CA THR A 271 29.64 -10.45 12.64
C THR A 271 29.24 -11.88 12.24
N TRP A 272 28.87 -12.10 11.00
CA TRP A 272 28.37 -13.37 10.45
C TRP A 272 29.39 -14.50 10.53
N GLY A 273 28.89 -15.73 10.59
CA GLY A 273 29.68 -16.94 10.42
C GLY A 273 30.23 -17.08 9.00
N ARG A 274 31.36 -17.78 8.90
CA ARG A 274 32.06 -17.99 7.62
C ARG A 274 31.34 -18.99 6.72
N TRP A 275 31.48 -18.77 5.41
CA TRP A 275 31.27 -19.76 4.36
C TRP A 275 32.62 -20.29 3.89
N PHE A 276 32.64 -21.46 3.25
CA PHE A 276 33.86 -22.15 2.88
C PHE A 276 33.94 -22.49 1.39
N ARG A 277 32.96 -22.02 0.62
CA ARG A 277 32.92 -22.24 -0.82
C ARG A 277 32.36 -21.03 -1.52
N LEU A 278 33.11 -20.54 -2.51
CA LEU A 278 32.66 -19.53 -3.47
C LEU A 278 32.94 -20.05 -4.88
N ILE A 279 31.99 -19.95 -5.76
CA ILE A 279 32.17 -20.23 -7.17
C ILE A 279 32.77 -19.00 -7.84
N GLY A 280 33.95 -19.15 -8.42
CA GLY A 280 34.62 -18.07 -9.15
C GLY A 280 33.81 -17.71 -10.40
N ALA A 281 33.43 -16.44 -10.49
CA ALA A 281 32.72 -15.93 -11.64
C ALA A 281 33.08 -14.46 -11.91
N GLU A 282 32.95 -14.05 -13.17
CA GLU A 282 33.06 -12.66 -13.59
C GLU A 282 31.66 -12.10 -13.86
N LYS A 283 31.38 -10.91 -13.33
CA LYS A 283 30.13 -10.21 -13.60
C LYS A 283 30.07 -9.78 -15.07
N VAL A 284 29.05 -10.22 -15.80
CA VAL A 284 28.78 -9.84 -17.20
C VAL A 284 27.80 -8.68 -17.24
N SER A 285 26.77 -8.71 -16.40
CA SER A 285 25.73 -7.69 -16.32
C SER A 285 25.21 -7.53 -14.89
N GLY A 286 24.27 -6.62 -14.66
CA GLY A 286 23.64 -6.42 -13.34
C GLY A 286 24.57 -5.83 -12.29
N GLU A 287 24.18 -6.01 -11.02
CA GLU A 287 24.84 -5.41 -9.87
C GLU A 287 25.30 -6.48 -8.87
N THR A 288 26.59 -6.41 -8.48
CA THR A 288 27.11 -7.23 -7.39
C THR A 288 26.74 -6.59 -6.05
N VAL A 289 25.85 -7.21 -5.31
CA VAL A 289 25.36 -6.69 -4.02
C VAL A 289 26.05 -7.33 -2.81
N MET A 290 26.63 -8.52 -2.99
CA MET A 290 27.50 -9.14 -1.98
C MET A 290 28.75 -9.70 -2.64
N SER A 291 29.86 -9.69 -1.91
CA SER A 291 31.16 -10.21 -2.35
C SER A 291 31.77 -11.20 -1.35
N GLY A 292 32.66 -12.00 -1.86
CA GLY A 292 33.49 -12.93 -1.13
C GLY A 292 34.97 -12.51 -1.10
N PRO A 293 35.92 -13.48 -0.96
CA PRO A 293 37.35 -13.20 -0.92
C PRO A 293 37.84 -12.48 -2.18
N GLY A 294 38.65 -11.43 -1.99
CA GLY A 294 39.21 -10.66 -3.10
C GLY A 294 38.17 -9.92 -3.95
N ASP A 295 37.09 -9.49 -3.31
CA ASP A 295 35.97 -8.79 -3.92
C ASP A 295 35.28 -9.57 -5.05
N LYS A 296 35.49 -10.89 -5.12
CA LYS A 296 34.83 -11.74 -6.09
C LYS A 296 33.31 -11.71 -5.87
N PRO A 297 32.50 -11.67 -6.94
CA PRO A 297 31.03 -11.69 -6.83
C PRO A 297 30.54 -12.88 -6.01
N LEU A 298 29.59 -12.65 -5.11
CA LEU A 298 28.91 -13.68 -4.35
C LEU A 298 27.40 -13.69 -4.64
N LEU A 299 26.78 -12.51 -4.69
CA LEU A 299 25.37 -12.33 -5.08
C LEU A 299 25.31 -11.25 -6.15
N VAL A 300 24.85 -11.62 -7.33
CA VAL A 300 24.67 -10.74 -8.48
C VAL A 300 23.19 -10.70 -8.81
N LEU A 301 22.64 -9.50 -8.99
CA LEU A 301 21.25 -9.24 -9.31
C LEU A 301 21.16 -8.48 -10.62
N ASP A 302 20.19 -8.82 -11.46
CA ASP A 302 20.01 -8.18 -12.76
C ASP A 302 18.54 -8.05 -13.17
N HIS A 303 18.27 -7.06 -14.02
CA HIS A 303 17.02 -6.87 -14.74
C HIS A 303 17.22 -7.26 -16.20
N VAL A 304 16.53 -8.31 -16.63
CA VAL A 304 16.64 -8.81 -18.01
C VAL A 304 15.28 -8.70 -18.70
N GLY A 305 15.20 -7.82 -19.69
CA GLY A 305 13.93 -7.50 -20.33
C GLY A 305 12.91 -6.94 -19.31
N LYS A 306 11.81 -7.66 -19.10
CA LYS A 306 10.82 -7.34 -18.06
C LYS A 306 10.99 -8.18 -16.78
N GLY A 307 11.92 -9.13 -16.78
CA GLY A 307 12.15 -10.08 -15.69
C GLY A 307 13.31 -9.70 -14.80
N ARG A 308 13.61 -10.59 -13.84
CA ARG A 308 14.69 -10.44 -12.88
C ARG A 308 15.47 -11.73 -12.74
N VAL A 309 16.77 -11.60 -12.63
CA VAL A 309 17.67 -12.73 -12.42
C VAL A 309 18.55 -12.49 -11.21
N ALA A 310 18.81 -13.53 -10.46
CA ALA A 310 19.78 -13.53 -9.38
C ALA A 310 20.69 -14.74 -9.48
N GLU A 311 21.98 -14.53 -9.24
CA GLU A 311 22.96 -15.59 -9.06
C GLU A 311 23.60 -15.50 -7.69
N LEU A 312 23.38 -16.53 -6.88
CA LEU A 312 24.04 -16.74 -5.61
C LEU A 312 25.18 -17.75 -5.84
N LEU A 313 26.42 -17.26 -5.89
CA LEU A 313 27.62 -18.00 -6.29
C LEU A 313 28.20 -18.84 -5.13
N SER A 314 27.33 -19.38 -4.29
CA SER A 314 27.65 -20.31 -3.22
C SER A 314 26.42 -21.12 -2.82
N ASP A 315 26.61 -22.39 -2.52
CA ASP A 315 25.59 -23.30 -1.98
C ASP A 315 25.55 -23.32 -0.44
N GLN A 316 26.20 -22.38 0.25
CA GLN A 316 26.44 -22.46 1.70
C GLN A 316 25.60 -21.53 2.63
N PRO A 317 24.52 -20.87 2.20
CA PRO A 317 23.65 -20.14 3.12
C PRO A 317 23.09 -21.00 4.27
N TRP A 318 23.04 -22.32 4.09
CA TRP A 318 22.58 -23.27 5.10
C TRP A 318 23.44 -23.31 6.37
N LEU A 319 24.74 -22.91 6.30
CA LEU A 319 25.61 -22.79 7.46
C LEU A 319 25.06 -21.75 8.43
N TRP A 320 24.59 -20.64 7.92
CA TRP A 320 23.97 -19.59 8.74
C TRP A 320 22.67 -20.06 9.37
N ALA A 321 21.85 -20.80 8.62
CA ALA A 321 20.61 -21.38 9.15
C ALA A 321 20.84 -22.36 10.30
N ARG A 322 22.01 -23.01 10.34
CA ARG A 322 22.43 -23.90 11.43
C ARG A 322 23.14 -23.19 12.59
N GLY A 323 23.31 -21.88 12.52
CA GLY A 323 23.99 -21.11 13.56
C GLY A 323 25.50 -21.31 13.60
N PHE A 324 26.10 -21.80 12.52
CA PHE A 324 27.55 -22.01 12.46
C PHE A 324 28.31 -20.69 12.69
N GLU A 325 29.29 -20.69 13.63
CA GLU A 325 30.01 -19.49 14.06
C GLU A 325 29.15 -18.28 14.40
N GLY A 326 27.98 -18.51 15.00
CA GLY A 326 26.98 -17.47 15.32
C GLY A 326 25.93 -17.26 14.22
N GLY A 327 26.05 -17.96 13.09
CA GLY A 327 25.09 -17.86 12.00
C GLY A 327 25.18 -16.56 11.20
N GLY A 328 24.06 -16.14 10.65
CA GLY A 328 23.93 -14.92 9.85
C GLY A 328 22.48 -14.70 9.43
N PRO A 329 22.18 -13.62 8.70
CA PRO A 329 20.81 -13.23 8.32
C PRO A 329 20.26 -14.04 7.15
N GLN A 330 20.45 -15.37 7.15
CA GLN A 330 20.07 -16.26 6.03
C GLN A 330 18.60 -16.13 5.67
N ALA A 331 17.71 -16.24 6.66
CA ALA A 331 16.27 -16.22 6.39
C ALA A 331 15.84 -14.86 5.81
N GLU A 332 16.36 -13.78 6.34
CA GLU A 332 16.04 -12.43 5.87
C GLU A 332 16.60 -12.18 4.46
N LEU A 333 17.86 -12.55 4.21
CA LEU A 333 18.50 -12.42 2.89
C LEU A 333 17.73 -13.20 1.82
N LEU A 334 17.49 -14.49 2.05
CA LEU A 334 16.85 -15.34 1.05
C LEU A 334 15.37 -15.00 0.85
N ARG A 335 14.67 -14.55 1.92
CA ARG A 335 13.31 -14.06 1.80
C ARG A 335 13.26 -12.78 0.97
N ARG A 336 14.08 -11.77 1.27
CA ARG A 336 14.14 -10.53 0.48
C ARG A 336 14.53 -10.82 -0.96
N LEU A 337 15.47 -11.73 -1.20
CA LEU A 337 15.90 -12.13 -2.54
C LEU A 337 14.74 -12.74 -3.34
N ALA A 338 14.02 -13.69 -2.76
CA ALA A 338 12.88 -14.32 -3.41
C ALA A 338 11.76 -13.30 -3.69
N HIS A 339 11.42 -12.46 -2.72
CA HIS A 339 10.38 -11.44 -2.87
C HIS A 339 10.78 -10.32 -3.85
N TRP A 340 12.06 -9.92 -3.88
CA TRP A 340 12.57 -9.00 -4.90
C TRP A 340 12.40 -9.59 -6.30
N LEU A 341 12.82 -10.84 -6.50
CA LEU A 341 12.66 -11.54 -7.77
C LEU A 341 11.18 -11.58 -8.20
N MET A 342 10.27 -11.80 -7.29
CA MET A 342 8.83 -11.79 -7.53
C MET A 342 8.19 -10.38 -7.56
N LYS A 343 9.01 -9.32 -7.65
CA LYS A 343 8.60 -7.91 -7.82
C LYS A 343 7.72 -7.40 -6.68
N GLU A 344 8.12 -7.68 -5.42
CA GLU A 344 7.45 -7.09 -4.27
C GLU A 344 7.68 -5.57 -4.23
N PRO A 345 6.61 -4.74 -4.16
CA PRO A 345 6.73 -3.27 -4.27
C PRO A 345 7.60 -2.64 -3.20
N GLU A 346 7.70 -3.25 -2.02
CA GLU A 346 8.54 -2.75 -0.94
C GLU A 346 10.04 -2.97 -1.17
N LEU A 347 10.39 -3.88 -2.09
CA LEU A 347 11.74 -4.23 -2.46
C LEU A 347 12.16 -3.65 -3.83
N GLU A 348 11.34 -2.73 -4.40
CA GLU A 348 11.74 -1.99 -5.60
C GLU A 348 12.90 -1.04 -5.28
N GLU A 349 13.91 -1.01 -6.17
CA GLU A 349 15.06 -0.12 -6.06
C GLU A 349 14.66 1.35 -6.26
N GLU A 350 13.73 1.56 -7.19
CA GLU A 350 13.22 2.88 -7.53
C GLU A 350 11.81 3.04 -6.98
N ARG A 351 11.66 3.77 -5.87
CA ARG A 351 10.38 3.98 -5.21
C ARG A 351 10.23 5.40 -4.70
N LEU A 352 9.08 5.99 -4.92
CA LEU A 352 8.64 7.22 -4.27
C LEU A 352 7.46 6.90 -3.37
N SER A 353 7.53 7.29 -2.12
CA SER A 353 6.45 7.12 -1.16
C SER A 353 6.30 8.36 -0.28
N ALA A 354 5.11 8.57 0.24
CA ALA A 354 4.83 9.65 1.17
C ALA A 354 3.85 9.18 2.25
N ASN A 355 4.05 9.68 3.45
CA ASN A 355 3.16 9.45 4.58
C ASN A 355 2.91 10.76 5.31
N ILE A 356 1.68 10.93 5.83
CA ILE A 356 1.33 12.09 6.64
C ILE A 356 1.12 11.63 8.08
N ALA A 357 1.89 12.25 8.98
CA ALA A 357 1.79 12.06 10.41
C ALA A 357 2.03 13.41 11.11
N ASP A 358 1.27 13.69 12.16
CA ASP A 358 1.43 14.89 12.99
C ASP A 358 1.43 16.21 12.19
N GLY A 359 0.57 16.32 11.17
CA GLY A 359 0.47 17.52 10.33
C GLY A 359 1.66 17.73 9.38
N LYS A 360 2.51 16.73 9.19
CA LYS A 360 3.65 16.79 8.26
C LYS A 360 3.59 15.66 7.25
N ILE A 361 3.88 15.98 6.00
CA ILE A 361 4.13 15.01 4.96
C ILE A 361 5.61 14.66 4.93
N VAL A 362 5.93 13.40 5.12
CA VAL A 362 7.28 12.85 5.00
C VAL A 362 7.36 12.11 3.67
N VAL A 363 8.28 12.54 2.84
CA VAL A 363 8.53 11.98 1.50
C VAL A 363 9.80 11.15 1.55
N GLU A 364 9.73 9.91 1.10
CA GLU A 364 10.86 9.02 0.95
C GLU A 364 11.02 8.62 -0.51
N ARG A 365 12.21 8.83 -1.04
CA ARG A 365 12.64 8.40 -2.38
C ARG A 365 13.76 7.38 -2.25
N ARG A 366 13.54 6.17 -2.73
CA ARG A 366 14.58 5.14 -2.86
C ARG A 366 15.08 5.13 -4.29
N SER A 367 16.40 5.05 -4.46
CA SER A 367 17.05 4.98 -5.78
C SER A 367 18.44 4.38 -5.67
N MET A 368 18.87 3.68 -6.71
CA MET A 368 20.24 3.24 -6.85
C MET A 368 21.16 4.35 -7.42
N ALA A 369 20.60 5.46 -7.87
CA ALA A 369 21.35 6.61 -8.37
C ALA A 369 22.14 7.32 -7.25
N GLN A 370 23.18 8.05 -7.63
CA GLN A 370 23.96 8.85 -6.66
C GLN A 370 23.19 10.07 -6.17
N ASP A 371 22.37 10.65 -7.03
CA ASP A 371 21.52 11.81 -6.75
C ASP A 371 20.11 11.58 -7.29
N VAL A 372 19.13 12.25 -6.69
CA VAL A 372 17.73 12.18 -7.08
C VAL A 372 17.17 13.55 -7.44
N ALA A 373 16.22 13.59 -8.37
CA ALA A 373 15.55 14.82 -8.74
C ALA A 373 14.70 15.38 -7.58
N PRO A 374 14.48 16.69 -7.49
CA PRO A 374 13.52 17.28 -6.58
C PRO A 374 12.10 16.72 -6.84
N VAL A 375 11.33 16.54 -5.78
CA VAL A 375 9.96 16.06 -5.87
C VAL A 375 9.00 17.25 -5.91
N SER A 376 8.13 17.30 -6.90
CA SER A 376 7.03 18.24 -6.97
C SER A 376 5.89 17.75 -6.08
N LEU A 377 5.52 18.57 -5.09
CA LEU A 377 4.38 18.36 -4.22
C LEU A 377 3.21 19.22 -4.68
N THR A 378 2.08 18.62 -4.96
CA THR A 378 0.81 19.31 -5.25
C THR A 378 -0.13 19.10 -4.08
N GLN A 379 -0.51 20.20 -3.43
CA GLN A 379 -1.46 20.24 -2.31
C GLN A 379 -2.91 20.01 -2.81
N PRO A 380 -3.86 19.67 -1.92
CA PRO A 380 -5.28 19.53 -2.29
C PRO A 380 -5.88 20.72 -3.02
N SER A 381 -5.48 21.95 -2.65
CA SER A 381 -5.86 23.22 -3.31
C SER A 381 -5.29 23.39 -4.72
N GLY A 382 -4.40 22.49 -5.17
CA GLY A 382 -3.68 22.61 -6.43
C GLY A 382 -2.37 23.43 -6.35
N LYS A 383 -2.03 23.98 -5.20
CA LYS A 383 -0.75 24.69 -4.99
C LYS A 383 0.41 23.73 -5.16
N LYS A 384 1.41 24.13 -5.94
CA LYS A 384 2.60 23.34 -6.21
C LYS A 384 3.82 23.88 -5.48
N SER A 385 4.64 23.00 -4.93
CA SER A 385 5.93 23.32 -4.33
C SER A 385 6.96 22.26 -4.72
N GLN A 386 8.24 22.60 -4.65
CA GLN A 386 9.35 21.69 -4.94
C GLN A 386 10.02 21.32 -3.62
N LEU A 387 10.20 20.02 -3.40
CA LEU A 387 10.90 19.48 -2.24
C LEU A 387 12.27 18.96 -2.67
N THR A 388 13.33 19.55 -2.13
CA THR A 388 14.68 19.00 -2.27
C THR A 388 14.91 17.95 -1.21
N LEU A 389 15.18 16.72 -1.63
CA LEU A 389 15.40 15.62 -0.72
C LEU A 389 16.86 15.59 -0.25
N LYS A 390 17.06 15.18 0.99
CA LYS A 390 18.38 14.96 1.59
C LYS A 390 18.66 13.48 1.71
N LYS A 391 19.87 13.07 1.36
CA LYS A 391 20.33 11.70 1.55
C LYS A 391 20.46 11.42 3.04
N VAL A 392 19.72 10.43 3.54
CA VAL A 392 19.74 10.03 4.95
C VAL A 392 20.49 8.71 5.15
N GLU A 393 20.45 7.83 4.17
CA GLU A 393 21.10 6.53 4.14
C GLU A 393 21.52 6.19 2.70
N PRO A 394 22.41 5.22 2.47
CA PRO A 394 22.67 4.73 1.12
C PRO A 394 21.37 4.32 0.42
N GLY A 395 21.10 4.89 -0.76
CA GLY A 395 19.89 4.60 -1.54
C GLY A 395 18.59 5.20 -0.99
N VAL A 396 18.62 6.04 0.06
CA VAL A 396 17.42 6.64 0.66
C VAL A 396 17.56 8.14 0.83
N TRP A 397 16.60 8.88 0.28
CA TRP A 397 16.49 10.33 0.41
C TRP A 397 15.16 10.68 1.06
N ARG A 398 15.15 11.68 1.94
CA ARG A 398 13.94 12.16 2.60
C ARG A 398 13.81 13.66 2.55
N ALA A 399 12.57 14.12 2.54
CA ALA A 399 12.17 15.48 2.77
C ALA A 399 10.89 15.50 3.61
N ALA A 400 10.65 16.62 4.31
CA ALA A 400 9.41 16.84 5.02
C ALA A 400 8.87 18.23 4.69
N ALA A 401 7.54 18.37 4.66
CA ALA A 401 6.84 19.62 4.51
C ALA A 401 5.59 19.62 5.40
N ASP A 402 5.02 20.79 5.65
CA ASP A 402 3.77 20.90 6.40
C ASP A 402 2.59 20.43 5.54
N ALA A 403 1.63 19.74 6.16
CA ALA A 403 0.41 19.22 5.54
C ALA A 403 -0.80 19.91 6.17
N ASP A 404 -0.95 21.22 5.88
CA ASP A 404 -1.95 22.09 6.51
C ASP A 404 -3.36 21.95 5.91
N GLU A 405 -3.47 21.37 4.70
CA GLU A 405 -4.72 21.19 4.00
C GLU A 405 -5.25 19.76 4.15
N LEU A 406 -6.55 19.61 4.37
CA LEU A 406 -7.20 18.31 4.35
C LEU A 406 -7.41 17.85 2.90
N GLY A 407 -7.18 16.58 2.63
CA GLY A 407 -7.35 16.00 1.30
C GLY A 407 -6.13 15.24 0.81
N LEU A 408 -6.04 15.07 -0.51
CA LEU A 408 -5.02 14.24 -1.14
C LEU A 408 -3.86 15.09 -1.66
N TYR A 409 -2.68 14.80 -1.18
CA TYR A 409 -1.40 15.34 -1.65
C TYR A 409 -0.84 14.43 -2.75
N ARG A 410 -0.41 15.02 -3.86
CA ARG A 410 0.21 14.29 -4.98
C ARG A 410 1.67 14.68 -5.12
N LEU A 411 2.50 13.68 -5.31
CA LEU A 411 3.94 13.84 -5.43
C LEU A 411 4.44 13.21 -6.72
N THR A 412 5.41 13.86 -7.36
CA THR A 412 6.09 13.28 -8.53
C THR A 412 7.51 13.82 -8.66
N ASP A 413 8.44 12.95 -9.05
CA ASP A 413 9.80 13.31 -9.48
C ASP A 413 9.92 13.38 -11.02
N GLY A 414 8.78 13.29 -11.75
CA GLY A 414 8.71 13.24 -13.21
C GLY A 414 8.72 11.82 -13.78
N LYS A 415 9.16 10.82 -13.02
CA LYS A 415 9.15 9.39 -13.39
C LYS A 415 8.20 8.58 -12.54
N LEU A 416 8.22 8.83 -11.24
CA LEU A 416 7.40 8.16 -10.25
C LEU A 416 6.36 9.12 -9.67
N THR A 417 5.26 8.55 -9.21
CA THR A 417 4.19 9.27 -8.53
C THR A 417 3.90 8.60 -7.19
N ALA A 418 3.48 9.41 -6.23
CA ALA A 418 2.98 8.93 -4.94
C ALA A 418 1.84 9.83 -4.47
N VAL A 419 1.01 9.30 -3.60
CA VAL A 419 -0.09 10.05 -2.98
C VAL A 419 -0.07 9.84 -1.47
N ALA A 420 -0.49 10.87 -0.73
CA ALA A 420 -0.70 10.78 0.71
C ALA A 420 -1.94 11.58 1.08
N ALA A 421 -2.71 11.10 2.05
CA ALA A 421 -3.97 11.72 2.45
C ALA A 421 -3.87 12.35 3.83
N ALA A 422 -4.33 13.59 3.97
CA ALA A 422 -4.55 14.28 5.23
C ALA A 422 -6.04 14.28 5.55
N GLY A 423 -6.47 13.62 6.62
CA GLY A 423 -7.87 13.54 7.00
C GLY A 423 -8.71 12.57 6.15
N PRO A 424 -10.04 12.67 6.21
CA PRO A 424 -10.93 11.80 5.46
C PRO A 424 -10.85 12.10 3.95
N LEU A 425 -10.75 11.03 3.15
CA LEU A 425 -10.61 11.12 1.68
C LEU A 425 -11.86 11.70 0.99
N ASN A 426 -13.04 11.46 1.55
CA ASN A 426 -14.33 11.96 1.05
C ASN A 426 -15.10 12.61 2.22
N PRO A 427 -14.81 13.88 2.56
CA PRO A 427 -15.48 14.56 3.66
C PRO A 427 -16.97 14.70 3.40
N LYS A 428 -17.79 14.28 4.36
CA LYS A 428 -19.26 14.36 4.24
C LYS A 428 -19.77 15.81 4.23
N GLU A 429 -19.00 16.72 4.80
CA GLU A 429 -19.33 18.14 4.92
C GLU A 429 -19.41 18.83 3.55
N VAL A 430 -18.56 18.42 2.61
CA VAL A 430 -18.53 18.99 1.25
C VAL A 430 -19.33 18.17 0.23
N ALA A 431 -19.86 17.01 0.63
CA ALA A 431 -20.55 16.12 -0.29
C ALA A 431 -21.83 16.73 -0.91
N ASP A 432 -22.51 17.64 -0.21
CA ASP A 432 -23.63 18.41 -0.73
C ASP A 432 -23.70 19.74 0.01
N MET A 433 -23.21 20.80 -0.63
CA MET A 433 -23.16 22.16 -0.06
C MET A 433 -24.36 23.02 -0.50
N ARG A 434 -25.31 22.46 -1.22
CA ARG A 434 -26.47 23.20 -1.67
C ARG A 434 -27.40 23.52 -0.50
N ALA A 435 -27.89 24.75 -0.47
CA ALA A 435 -28.99 25.07 0.41
C ALA A 435 -30.26 24.38 -0.09
N THR A 436 -30.89 23.58 0.76
CA THR A 436 -32.12 22.82 0.44
C THR A 436 -33.10 22.83 1.60
N ASP A 437 -34.37 22.81 1.30
CA ASP A 437 -35.49 22.63 2.25
C ASP A 437 -35.92 21.17 2.38
N ALA A 438 -35.50 20.30 1.45
CA ALA A 438 -35.93 18.92 1.36
C ALA A 438 -35.72 18.11 2.67
N ILE A 439 -34.65 18.40 3.44
CA ILE A 439 -34.37 17.69 4.69
C ILE A 439 -35.21 18.22 5.86
N LEU A 440 -35.50 19.54 5.87
CA LEU A 440 -36.18 20.22 6.98
C LEU A 440 -37.67 20.30 6.81
N ASP A 441 -38.18 20.23 5.58
CA ASP A 441 -39.60 20.47 5.28
C ASP A 441 -40.54 19.43 5.94
N ALA A 442 -40.24 18.14 5.77
CA ALA A 442 -41.01 17.07 6.39
C ALA A 442 -41.09 17.15 7.93
N PRO A 443 -39.96 17.25 8.68
CA PRO A 443 -40.02 17.41 10.13
C PRO A 443 -40.63 18.75 10.57
N ALA A 444 -40.42 19.82 9.82
CA ALA A 444 -41.08 21.10 10.12
C ALA A 444 -42.60 21.00 10.01
N GLN A 445 -43.10 20.42 8.94
CA GLN A 445 -44.55 20.20 8.78
C GLN A 445 -45.11 19.26 9.85
N ALA A 446 -44.43 18.15 10.16
CA ALA A 446 -44.87 17.19 11.19
C ALA A 446 -44.96 17.82 12.59
N THR A 447 -44.13 18.81 12.89
CA THR A 447 -44.13 19.55 14.16
C THR A 447 -44.98 20.82 14.14
N GLY A 448 -45.67 21.10 13.00
CA GLY A 448 -46.47 22.30 12.81
C GLY A 448 -45.63 23.58 12.63
N GLY A 449 -44.41 23.42 12.14
CA GLY A 449 -43.50 24.52 11.77
C GLY A 449 -43.48 24.76 10.24
N SER A 450 -42.56 25.61 9.81
CA SER A 450 -42.34 25.90 8.39
C SER A 450 -40.86 26.22 8.11
N VAL A 451 -40.46 26.05 6.88
CA VAL A 451 -39.15 26.43 6.37
C VAL A 451 -39.24 27.74 5.61
N HIS A 452 -38.37 28.68 5.94
CA HIS A 452 -38.30 30.01 5.27
C HIS A 452 -36.91 30.21 4.70
N TRP A 453 -36.87 30.78 3.50
CA TRP A 453 -35.63 31.16 2.86
C TRP A 453 -35.32 32.63 3.16
N LEU A 454 -34.12 32.92 3.67
CA LEU A 454 -33.74 34.31 4.01
C LEU A 454 -33.57 35.22 2.79
N VAL A 455 -33.40 34.61 1.60
CA VAL A 455 -33.41 35.37 0.33
C VAL A 455 -34.75 36.07 0.06
N ASP A 456 -35.85 35.53 0.59
CA ASP A 456 -37.19 36.09 0.47
C ASP A 456 -37.47 37.14 1.54
N GLY A 457 -36.54 37.40 2.43
CA GLY A 457 -36.65 38.30 3.56
C GLY A 457 -36.69 37.61 4.92
N LEU A 458 -36.45 38.34 5.99
CA LEU A 458 -36.57 37.82 7.35
C LEU A 458 -38.03 37.65 7.73
N PRO A 459 -38.47 36.44 8.13
CA PRO A 459 -39.84 36.23 8.57
C PRO A 459 -40.11 36.99 9.88
N GLY A 460 -41.27 37.61 10.00
CA GLY A 460 -41.77 38.26 11.22
C GLY A 460 -41.95 37.22 12.34
N ILE A 461 -41.54 37.53 13.55
CA ILE A 461 -41.71 36.65 14.70
C ILE A 461 -42.99 37.05 15.47
N ARG A 462 -43.91 36.10 15.65
CA ARG A 462 -45.19 36.31 16.37
C ARG A 462 -45.33 35.33 17.52
N ARG A 463 -45.85 35.78 18.67
CA ARG A 463 -46.30 34.86 19.71
C ARG A 463 -47.68 34.33 19.33
N VAL A 464 -47.83 33.01 19.42
CA VAL A 464 -49.10 32.32 19.09
C VAL A 464 -49.57 31.51 20.29
N THR A 465 -50.89 31.42 20.41
CA THR A 465 -51.52 30.59 21.44
C THR A 465 -51.38 29.09 21.09
N PRO A 466 -51.45 28.20 22.11
CA PRO A 466 -51.58 26.79 21.84
C PRO A 466 -52.74 26.50 20.90
N ASN A 467 -52.57 25.60 19.95
CA ASN A 467 -53.56 25.23 18.92
C ASN A 467 -53.80 26.23 17.79
N SER A 468 -53.09 27.35 17.73
CA SER A 468 -53.14 28.29 16.60
C SER A 468 -52.14 27.87 15.50
N ARG A 469 -52.39 28.36 14.29
CA ARG A 469 -51.41 28.25 13.18
C ARG A 469 -50.09 28.91 13.59
N THR A 470 -49.00 28.24 13.34
CA THR A 470 -47.69 28.61 13.80
C THR A 470 -46.79 29.25 12.75
N PHE A 471 -47.27 29.40 11.53
CA PHE A 471 -46.49 30.01 10.44
C PHE A 471 -47.40 30.63 9.37
N GLY A 472 -46.86 31.55 8.61
CA GLY A 472 -47.44 32.13 7.39
C GLY A 472 -46.37 32.31 6.33
N SER A 473 -46.68 32.99 5.23
CA SER A 473 -45.75 33.24 4.12
C SER A 473 -44.52 34.08 4.58
N ASP A 474 -44.75 34.99 5.51
CA ASP A 474 -43.81 36.03 5.93
C ASP A 474 -43.56 36.06 7.45
N TRP A 475 -44.05 35.08 8.22
CA TRP A 475 -43.91 35.03 9.65
C TRP A 475 -43.83 33.61 10.21
N ILE A 476 -43.16 33.52 11.38
CA ILE A 476 -43.05 32.30 12.22
C ILE A 476 -43.62 32.55 13.59
N GLY A 477 -44.34 31.58 14.14
CA GLY A 477 -44.97 31.66 15.45
C GLY A 477 -44.16 30.90 16.52
N LEU A 478 -43.95 31.58 17.64
CA LEU A 478 -43.39 30.98 18.82
C LEU A 478 -44.51 30.64 19.79
N ARG A 479 -44.72 29.36 20.06
CA ARG A 479 -45.64 28.86 21.07
C ARG A 479 -45.05 29.05 22.46
N ALA A 480 -45.87 29.54 23.39
CA ALA A 480 -45.53 29.44 24.81
C ALA A 480 -45.67 27.96 25.24
N ASN A 481 -44.63 27.34 25.56
CA ASN A 481 -44.61 25.95 26.05
C ASN A 481 -44.71 25.79 27.57
N GLY A 482 -44.84 26.92 28.26
CA GLY A 482 -44.87 26.97 29.72
C GLY A 482 -43.53 26.62 30.40
N ALA A 483 -42.51 26.32 29.61
CA ALA A 483 -41.20 26.04 30.19
C ALA A 483 -40.53 27.36 30.65
N TYR A 484 -40.07 27.34 31.87
CA TYR A 484 -39.29 28.43 32.42
C TYR A 484 -38.04 27.90 33.13
N ARG A 485 -37.04 28.73 33.14
CA ARG A 485 -35.81 28.45 33.89
C ARG A 485 -35.83 29.39 35.11
N VAL A 486 -35.82 28.80 36.30
CA VAL A 486 -35.63 29.60 37.53
C VAL A 486 -34.21 30.16 37.52
N THR A 487 -34.09 31.44 37.42
CA THR A 487 -32.80 32.16 37.43
C THR A 487 -32.39 32.64 38.81
N SER A 488 -33.37 32.91 39.70
CA SER A 488 -33.14 33.25 41.08
C SER A 488 -34.41 32.92 41.90
N VAL A 489 -34.22 32.59 43.14
CA VAL A 489 -35.29 32.43 44.13
C VAL A 489 -35.05 33.48 45.19
N GLU A 490 -35.96 34.45 45.29
CA GLU A 490 -35.93 35.46 46.30
C GLU A 490 -36.89 35.09 47.43
N GLN A 491 -36.39 34.86 48.62
CA GLN A 491 -37.21 34.55 49.78
C GLN A 491 -37.54 35.84 50.49
N GLN A 492 -38.82 36.20 50.47
CA GLN A 492 -39.31 37.32 51.29
C GLN A 492 -39.91 36.77 52.55
N ALA A 493 -39.47 37.29 53.67
CA ALA A 493 -40.04 36.95 54.96
C ALA A 493 -41.48 37.45 55.01
N LEU A 494 -42.42 36.54 55.36
CA LEU A 494 -43.86 36.84 55.49
C LEU A 494 -44.14 37.91 56.52
N LEU A 495 -43.30 38.05 57.53
CA LEU A 495 -43.39 39.05 58.57
C LEU A 495 -42.04 39.78 58.74
N PRO A 496 -42.06 41.11 58.85
CA PRO A 496 -40.86 41.85 59.20
C PRO A 496 -40.28 41.36 60.53
N PRO A 497 -38.95 41.22 60.67
CA PRO A 497 -38.32 40.64 61.87
C PRO A 497 -38.79 41.33 63.19
N TRP A 498 -39.05 42.65 63.18
CA TRP A 498 -39.54 43.40 64.35
C TRP A 498 -40.96 43.00 64.73
N LEU A 499 -41.85 42.74 63.77
CA LEU A 499 -43.22 42.27 64.00
C LEU A 499 -43.26 40.84 64.55
N ALA A 500 -42.44 39.94 64.02
CA ALA A 500 -42.25 38.61 64.54
C ALA A 500 -41.76 38.63 66.00
N LEU A 501 -40.83 39.51 66.32
CA LEU A 501 -40.35 39.73 67.69
C LEU A 501 -41.46 40.22 68.62
N VAL A 502 -42.26 41.21 68.21
CA VAL A 502 -43.38 41.74 69.00
C VAL A 502 -44.43 40.65 69.28
N LEU A 503 -44.76 39.83 68.25
CA LEU A 503 -45.70 38.72 68.44
C LEU A 503 -45.16 37.70 69.42
N LEU A 504 -43.83 37.38 69.30
CA LEU A 504 -43.19 36.40 70.20
C LEU A 504 -43.15 36.91 71.65
N VAL A 505 -42.74 38.18 71.88
CA VAL A 505 -42.75 38.81 73.20
C VAL A 505 -44.14 38.89 73.72
N GLY A 506 -45.13 39.30 72.92
CA GLY A 506 -46.54 39.32 73.26
C GLY A 506 -47.08 37.93 73.68
N ALA A 507 -46.74 36.87 72.99
CA ALA A 507 -47.10 35.53 73.31
C ALA A 507 -46.47 35.07 74.65
N VAL A 508 -45.21 35.38 74.90
CA VAL A 508 -44.53 35.06 76.16
C VAL A 508 -45.15 35.85 77.34
N LEU A 509 -45.42 37.12 77.16
CA LEU A 509 -46.09 37.91 78.17
C LEU A 509 -47.51 37.42 78.44
N PHE A 510 -48.25 37.03 77.47
CA PHE A 510 -49.58 36.47 77.62
C PHE A 510 -49.52 35.12 78.33
N ALA A 511 -48.62 34.28 77.98
CA ALA A 511 -48.43 32.97 78.71
C ALA A 511 -48.06 33.19 80.16
N TRP A 512 -47.14 34.11 80.46
CA TRP A 512 -46.76 34.47 81.82
C TRP A 512 -47.92 35.06 82.61
N ARG A 513 -48.78 35.89 81.98
CA ARG A 513 -50.02 36.34 82.60
C ARG A 513 -51.03 35.26 82.87
N MET A 514 -51.06 34.24 82.06
CA MET A 514 -51.97 33.05 82.27
C MET A 514 -51.46 32.12 83.34
N GLU A 515 -50.15 31.96 83.51
CA GLU A 515 -49.55 31.13 84.59
C GLU A 515 -49.62 31.83 85.99
N GLY A 516 -49.71 33.15 86.02
CA GLY A 516 -49.75 33.96 87.23
C GLY A 516 -51.19 34.22 87.81
N ARG A 517 -52.19 33.37 87.33
CA ARG A 517 -53.54 33.45 87.87
C ARG A 517 -53.83 32.04 88.52
#